data_542a727839c4ee0ceb587544da154754
#
_entry.id   542a727839c4ee0ceb587544da154754
#
_cell.length_a   1.000
_cell.length_b   1.000
_cell.length_c   1.000
_cell.angle_alpha   90.00
_cell.angle_beta   90.00
_cell.angle_gamma   90.00
#
_symmetry.space_group_name_H-M   'P 1'
#
loop_
_entity.id
_entity.type
_entity.pdbx_description
1 polymer ?
#
loop_
_entity_poly.entity_id
_entity_poly.type
_entity_poly.pdbx_seq_one_letter_code
_entity_poly.pdbx_strand_id
1 'polypeptide(L)'
;MFKVAWLARFPRGMGQEEARRHWRDVHGPLCLQVPGLQRYVQNQVLAPIGTEGVTEGTTGFDGYSCGWWPDSRSYSDAMRTPQWQDLVADGANVFDMDWLWGMSAELEEVVQKEPPATWAGTDRGRFKVVWVVKFRADLDRAKAHDYWTNHHGPLACRIREIGETGAYVQNHAVRAIGADSMPTDEVELGFDGFSECWFEDRAAYDDAMRSPEWRDLVEDGGNLFDMQFLWLGMSAVLEERIMRP
;
A
#
# COMPACT_ATOMS: atom_id res chain seq x y z
N MET A 1 7.90 14.97 -4.36
CA MET A 1 8.21 13.73 -5.12
C MET A 1 6.92 13.18 -5.69
N PHE A 2 6.98 12.59 -6.88
CA PHE A 2 5.84 11.92 -7.50
C PHE A 2 5.87 10.44 -7.11
N LYS A 3 4.82 9.96 -6.45
CA LYS A 3 4.72 8.60 -5.95
C LYS A 3 3.60 7.84 -6.66
N VAL A 4 3.87 6.62 -7.06
CA VAL A 4 2.88 5.71 -7.63
C VAL A 4 2.90 4.39 -6.88
N ALA A 5 1.73 3.81 -6.66
CA ALA A 5 1.59 2.44 -6.18
C ALA A 5 0.86 1.57 -7.21
N TRP A 6 1.27 0.32 -7.25
CA TRP A 6 0.65 -0.77 -7.98
C TRP A 6 0.32 -1.87 -6.98
N LEU A 7 -0.97 -2.06 -6.69
CA LEU A 7 -1.40 -3.24 -5.96
C LEU A 7 -1.33 -4.44 -6.93
N ALA A 8 -0.87 -5.56 -6.42
CA ALA A 8 -0.60 -6.75 -7.22
C ALA A 8 -1.46 -7.92 -6.76
N ARG A 9 -1.93 -8.68 -7.74
CA ARG A 9 -2.53 -10.00 -7.55
C ARG A 9 -1.88 -10.97 -8.51
N PHE A 10 -1.54 -12.15 -8.01
CA PHE A 10 -0.95 -13.18 -8.85
C PHE A 10 -2.01 -13.88 -9.71
N PRO A 11 -1.65 -14.36 -10.90
CA PRO A 11 -2.56 -15.08 -11.76
C PRO A 11 -3.08 -16.35 -11.09
N ARG A 12 -4.33 -16.70 -11.35
CA ARG A 12 -4.91 -17.95 -10.87
C ARG A 12 -4.10 -19.15 -11.39
N GLY A 13 -3.71 -20.04 -10.48
CA GLY A 13 -2.94 -21.25 -10.82
C GLY A 13 -1.43 -21.10 -10.74
N MET A 14 -0.88 -19.90 -10.55
CA MET A 14 0.53 -19.71 -10.21
C MET A 14 0.77 -20.02 -8.73
N GLY A 15 1.86 -20.71 -8.42
CA GLY A 15 2.26 -20.98 -7.04
C GLY A 15 2.69 -19.69 -6.33
N GLN A 16 2.16 -19.45 -5.13
CA GLN A 16 2.45 -18.22 -4.36
C GLN A 16 3.97 -17.96 -4.17
N GLU A 17 4.72 -18.99 -3.78
CA GLU A 17 6.17 -18.89 -3.59
C GLU A 17 6.94 -18.67 -4.89
N GLU A 18 6.46 -19.21 -5.99
CA GLU A 18 7.02 -18.99 -7.32
C GLU A 18 6.82 -17.54 -7.76
N ALA A 19 5.60 -17.02 -7.62
CA ALA A 19 5.25 -15.64 -7.96
C ALA A 19 6.06 -14.65 -7.10
N ARG A 20 6.12 -14.86 -5.78
CA ARG A 20 6.91 -14.03 -4.86
C ARG A 20 8.38 -13.99 -5.23
N ARG A 21 8.95 -15.16 -5.54
CA ARG A 21 10.35 -15.27 -5.95
C ARG A 21 10.59 -14.55 -7.28
N HIS A 22 9.72 -14.73 -8.29
CA HIS A 22 9.83 -14.02 -9.56
C HIS A 22 9.75 -12.51 -9.36
N TRP A 23 8.76 -12.05 -8.60
CA TRP A 23 8.60 -10.61 -8.29
C TRP A 23 9.85 -10.04 -7.62
N ARG A 24 10.43 -10.75 -6.67
CA ARG A 24 11.62 -10.33 -5.95
C ARG A 24 12.88 -10.36 -6.79
N ASP A 25 13.14 -11.50 -7.48
CA ASP A 25 14.45 -11.82 -8.03
C ASP A 25 14.58 -11.49 -9.53
N VAL A 26 13.45 -11.29 -10.23
CA VAL A 26 13.41 -10.95 -11.66
C VAL A 26 12.77 -9.58 -11.88
N HIS A 27 11.51 -9.42 -11.53
CA HIS A 27 10.75 -8.18 -11.77
C HIS A 27 11.32 -6.98 -11.00
N GLY A 28 11.69 -7.17 -9.74
CA GLY A 28 12.28 -6.10 -8.92
C GLY A 28 13.58 -5.52 -9.52
N PRO A 29 14.57 -6.32 -9.91
CA PRO A 29 15.75 -5.86 -10.63
C PRO A 29 15.47 -5.13 -11.94
N LEU A 30 14.41 -5.50 -12.69
CA LEU A 30 13.98 -4.75 -13.88
C LEU A 30 13.45 -3.36 -13.50
N CYS A 31 12.67 -3.24 -12.43
CA CYS A 31 12.23 -1.94 -11.92
C CYS A 31 13.40 -0.99 -11.66
N LEU A 32 14.53 -1.51 -11.12
CA LEU A 32 15.70 -0.68 -10.81
C LEU A 32 16.41 -0.12 -12.04
N GLN A 33 16.10 -0.63 -13.23
CA GLN A 33 16.63 -0.13 -14.50
C GLN A 33 15.80 1.02 -15.08
N VAL A 34 14.61 1.27 -14.55
CA VAL A 34 13.71 2.33 -15.01
C VAL A 34 14.35 3.70 -14.73
N PRO A 35 14.51 4.56 -15.76
CA PRO A 35 15.16 5.85 -15.57
C PRO A 35 14.41 6.77 -14.61
N GLY A 36 15.16 7.57 -13.85
CA GLY A 36 14.61 8.57 -12.94
C GLY A 36 13.96 8.01 -11.67
N LEU A 37 13.82 6.70 -11.54
CA LEU A 37 13.32 6.07 -10.32
C LEU A 37 14.28 6.34 -9.16
N GLN A 38 13.80 7.05 -8.15
CA GLN A 38 14.59 7.45 -6.97
C GLN A 38 14.52 6.42 -5.86
N ARG A 39 13.33 5.90 -5.60
CA ARG A 39 13.08 4.90 -4.56
C ARG A 39 12.11 3.83 -5.10
N TYR A 40 12.32 2.58 -4.70
CA TYR A 40 11.42 1.48 -5.02
C TYR A 40 11.31 0.50 -3.86
N VAL A 41 10.08 0.21 -3.47
CA VAL A 41 9.76 -0.68 -2.36
C VAL A 41 8.74 -1.72 -2.82
N GLN A 42 9.01 -2.99 -2.54
CA GLN A 42 8.07 -4.10 -2.67
C GLN A 42 7.51 -4.47 -1.30
N ASN A 43 6.21 -4.71 -1.23
CA ASN A 43 5.50 -5.18 -0.05
C ASN A 43 4.74 -6.45 -0.42
N GLN A 44 5.21 -7.59 0.04
CA GLN A 44 4.58 -8.89 -0.22
C GLN A 44 3.70 -9.29 0.94
N VAL A 45 2.48 -9.73 0.66
CA VAL A 45 1.55 -10.20 1.70
C VAL A 45 2.07 -11.50 2.32
N LEU A 46 2.22 -11.51 3.64
CA LEU A 46 2.57 -12.70 4.41
C LEU A 46 1.33 -13.43 4.94
N ALA A 47 0.36 -12.64 5.44
CA ALA A 47 -0.87 -13.15 6.00
C ALA A 47 -1.98 -12.10 5.94
N PRO A 48 -3.25 -12.50 5.78
CA PRO A 48 -4.37 -11.59 5.98
C PRO A 48 -4.43 -11.12 7.43
N ILE A 49 -4.93 -9.90 7.65
CA ILE A 49 -5.38 -9.49 8.98
C ILE A 49 -6.83 -9.93 9.09
N GLY A 50 -7.11 -10.84 10.03
CA GLY A 50 -8.47 -11.29 10.33
C GLY A 50 -9.24 -10.16 10.99
N THR A 51 -10.39 -9.84 10.45
CA THR A 51 -11.49 -9.20 11.13
C THR A 51 -12.51 -10.29 11.45
N GLU A 52 -13.24 -10.19 12.57
CA GLU A 52 -14.26 -11.19 12.91
C GLU A 52 -15.19 -11.42 11.72
N GLY A 53 -15.21 -12.64 11.16
CA GLY A 53 -16.04 -13.03 10.02
C GLY A 53 -15.31 -13.18 8.68
N VAL A 54 -14.05 -12.81 8.56
CA VAL A 54 -13.22 -13.14 7.39
C VAL A 54 -12.58 -14.51 7.64
N THR A 55 -12.89 -15.47 6.78
CA THR A 55 -12.27 -16.79 6.84
C THR A 55 -10.76 -16.66 6.68
N GLU A 56 -10.01 -17.26 7.58
CA GLU A 56 -8.55 -17.41 7.43
C GLU A 56 -8.24 -17.91 6.03
N GLY A 57 -7.43 -17.16 5.28
CA GLY A 57 -6.80 -17.67 4.07
C GLY A 57 -6.95 -16.90 2.76
N THR A 58 -7.71 -15.81 2.66
CA THR A 58 -7.78 -15.05 1.41
C THR A 58 -7.54 -13.56 1.62
N THR A 59 -6.40 -13.07 1.16
CA THR A 59 -6.22 -11.65 0.88
C THR A 59 -6.82 -11.33 -0.48
N GLY A 60 -7.42 -10.15 -0.63
CA GLY A 60 -7.92 -9.64 -1.91
C GLY A 60 -6.79 -9.27 -2.88
N PHE A 61 -5.53 -9.25 -2.40
CA PHE A 61 -4.32 -8.92 -3.15
C PHE A 61 -3.13 -9.71 -2.59
N ASP A 62 -2.04 -9.80 -3.37
CA ASP A 62 -0.84 -10.55 -2.99
C ASP A 62 0.33 -9.64 -2.57
N GLY A 63 0.17 -8.34 -2.74
CA GLY A 63 1.13 -7.32 -2.34
C GLY A 63 0.94 -6.01 -3.09
N TYR A 64 1.87 -5.10 -2.90
CA TYR A 64 1.97 -3.85 -3.67
C TYR A 64 3.40 -3.38 -3.76
N SER A 65 3.68 -2.59 -4.79
CA SER A 65 4.94 -1.86 -4.88
C SER A 65 4.69 -0.37 -4.95
N CYS A 66 5.67 0.40 -4.46
CA CYS A 66 5.69 1.84 -4.62
C CYS A 66 6.97 2.27 -5.31
N GLY A 67 6.84 3.20 -6.26
CA GLY A 67 7.95 3.87 -6.92
C GLY A 67 7.85 5.38 -6.74
N TRP A 68 9.01 6.05 -6.61
CA TRP A 68 9.11 7.50 -6.46
C TRP A 68 9.99 8.10 -7.55
N TRP A 69 9.52 9.19 -8.15
CA TRP A 69 10.25 9.99 -9.12
C TRP A 69 10.36 11.43 -8.64
N PRO A 70 11.31 12.24 -9.18
CA PRO A 70 11.44 13.65 -8.82
C PRO A 70 10.12 14.42 -8.98
N ASP A 71 9.42 14.18 -10.10
CA ASP A 71 8.18 14.83 -10.48
C ASP A 71 7.37 13.99 -11.49
N SER A 72 6.16 14.42 -11.82
CA SER A 72 5.27 13.75 -12.78
C SER A 72 5.84 13.69 -14.20
N ARG A 73 6.67 14.66 -14.59
CA ARG A 73 7.33 14.67 -15.91
C ARG A 73 8.37 13.57 -15.99
N SER A 74 9.25 13.48 -14.99
CA SER A 74 10.26 12.42 -14.89
C SER A 74 9.62 11.02 -14.91
N TYR A 75 8.47 10.86 -14.22
CA TYR A 75 7.65 9.65 -14.30
C TYR A 75 7.17 9.39 -15.73
N SER A 76 6.49 10.37 -16.35
CA SER A 76 5.93 10.21 -17.69
C SER A 76 7.00 9.93 -18.77
N ASP A 77 8.18 10.51 -18.63
CA ASP A 77 9.32 10.24 -19.53
C ASP A 77 9.83 8.81 -19.32
N ALA A 78 9.90 8.34 -18.08
CA ALA A 78 10.33 6.98 -17.74
C ALA A 78 9.39 5.91 -18.32
N MET A 79 8.07 6.13 -18.27
CA MET A 79 7.06 5.18 -18.79
C MET A 79 7.12 4.97 -20.33
N ARG A 80 7.82 5.84 -21.05
CA ARG A 80 8.01 5.73 -22.51
C ARG A 80 9.30 5.03 -22.92
N THR A 81 10.10 4.59 -21.95
CA THR A 81 11.40 3.97 -22.21
C THR A 81 11.29 2.47 -22.52
N PRO A 82 12.25 1.89 -23.25
CA PRO A 82 12.31 0.45 -23.44
C PRO A 82 12.36 -0.33 -22.13
N GLN A 83 13.06 0.19 -21.12
CA GLN A 83 13.16 -0.45 -19.80
C GLN A 83 11.80 -0.60 -19.14
N TRP A 84 10.92 0.41 -19.28
CA TRP A 84 9.56 0.30 -18.79
C TRP A 84 8.74 -0.72 -19.58
N GLN A 85 8.90 -0.76 -20.90
CA GLN A 85 8.21 -1.74 -21.76
C GLN A 85 8.61 -3.17 -21.41
N ASP A 86 9.90 -3.41 -21.18
CA ASP A 86 10.42 -4.70 -20.75
C ASP A 86 9.86 -5.10 -19.36
N LEU A 87 9.76 -4.13 -18.45
CA LEU A 87 9.17 -4.33 -17.12
C LEU A 87 7.68 -4.70 -17.19
N VAL A 88 6.89 -4.02 -18.02
CA VAL A 88 5.47 -4.33 -18.22
C VAL A 88 5.31 -5.70 -18.85
N ALA A 89 6.15 -6.04 -19.84
CA ALA A 89 6.15 -7.36 -20.47
C ALA A 89 6.46 -8.49 -19.47
N ASP A 90 7.42 -8.28 -18.57
CA ASP A 90 7.71 -9.22 -17.49
C ASP A 90 6.55 -9.28 -16.47
N GLY A 91 5.92 -8.16 -16.17
CA GLY A 91 4.76 -8.09 -15.28
C GLY A 91 3.63 -9.05 -15.70
N ALA A 92 3.39 -9.22 -16.98
CA ALA A 92 2.39 -10.15 -17.50
C ALA A 92 2.68 -11.64 -17.17
N ASN A 93 3.92 -11.97 -16.78
CA ASN A 93 4.28 -13.32 -16.34
C ASN A 93 4.00 -13.57 -14.86
N VAL A 94 3.76 -12.53 -14.06
CA VAL A 94 3.68 -12.65 -12.60
C VAL A 94 2.45 -11.98 -11.98
N PHE A 95 1.77 -11.10 -12.72
CA PHE A 95 0.60 -10.36 -12.23
C PHE A 95 -0.64 -10.56 -13.09
N ASP A 96 -1.80 -10.51 -12.46
CA ASP A 96 -3.08 -10.28 -13.12
C ASP A 96 -3.12 -8.80 -13.58
N MET A 97 -2.72 -8.56 -14.83
CA MET A 97 -2.49 -7.20 -15.35
C MET A 97 -3.77 -6.36 -15.42
N ASP A 98 -4.91 -6.96 -15.74
CA ASP A 98 -6.19 -6.24 -15.79
C ASP A 98 -6.57 -5.74 -14.38
N TRP A 99 -6.37 -6.58 -13.38
CA TRP A 99 -6.60 -6.22 -11.99
C TRP A 99 -5.57 -5.18 -11.50
N LEU A 100 -4.31 -5.34 -11.84
CA LEU A 100 -3.23 -4.42 -11.45
C LEU A 100 -3.50 -3.00 -11.92
N TRP A 101 -3.89 -2.82 -13.20
CA TRP A 101 -4.21 -1.49 -13.72
C TRP A 101 -5.44 -0.87 -13.06
N GLY A 102 -6.44 -1.66 -12.71
CA GLY A 102 -7.61 -1.21 -11.92
C GLY A 102 -7.28 -0.83 -10.47
N MET A 103 -6.11 -1.25 -9.98
CA MET A 103 -5.66 -1.05 -8.60
C MET A 103 -4.30 -0.33 -8.55
N SER A 104 -4.06 0.58 -9.49
CA SER A 104 -2.85 1.40 -9.57
C SER A 104 -3.20 2.88 -9.46
N ALA A 105 -2.44 3.63 -8.66
CA ALA A 105 -2.72 5.03 -8.42
C ALA A 105 -1.48 5.89 -8.20
N GLU A 106 -1.57 7.14 -8.63
CA GLU A 106 -0.75 8.25 -8.11
C GLU A 106 -1.15 8.53 -6.67
N LEU A 107 -0.18 8.74 -5.81
CA LEU A 107 -0.37 8.90 -4.39
C LEU A 107 0.15 10.23 -3.86
N GLU A 108 -0.59 10.80 -2.93
CA GLU A 108 -0.11 11.80 -1.98
C GLU A 108 0.17 11.13 -0.64
N GLU A 109 1.40 11.27 -0.16
CA GLU A 109 1.85 10.67 1.09
C GLU A 109 1.71 11.66 2.25
N VAL A 110 1.02 11.25 3.30
CA VAL A 110 0.84 12.01 4.54
C VAL A 110 1.46 11.22 5.70
N VAL A 111 2.58 11.71 6.21
CA VAL A 111 3.24 11.13 7.37
C VAL A 111 2.54 11.61 8.64
N GLN A 112 1.78 10.74 9.28
CA GLN A 112 1.10 11.01 10.55
C GLN A 112 2.04 10.81 11.75
N LYS A 113 2.93 9.84 11.63
CA LYS A 113 3.95 9.53 12.62
C LYS A 113 5.23 9.04 11.96
N GLU A 114 6.31 9.79 12.16
CA GLU A 114 7.65 9.40 11.72
C GLU A 114 8.15 8.18 12.50
N PRO A 115 8.93 7.30 11.86
CA PRO A 115 9.59 6.21 12.56
C PRO A 115 10.45 6.72 13.72
N PRO A 116 10.50 6.00 14.86
CA PRO A 116 11.41 6.35 15.95
C PRO A 116 12.86 6.49 15.46
N ALA A 117 13.59 7.48 15.96
CA ALA A 117 15.00 7.69 15.57
C ALA A 117 15.89 6.46 15.85
N THR A 118 15.50 5.63 16.83
CA THR A 118 16.17 4.35 17.15
C THR A 118 16.07 3.32 16.04
N TRP A 119 15.18 3.52 15.06
CA TRP A 119 15.02 2.63 13.91
C TRP A 119 15.96 2.97 12.75
N ALA A 120 16.61 4.13 12.79
CA ALA A 120 17.52 4.54 11.74
C ALA A 120 18.65 3.52 11.53
N GLY A 121 18.83 3.06 10.30
CA GLY A 121 19.85 2.07 9.91
C GLY A 121 19.54 0.62 10.30
N THR A 122 18.33 0.33 10.77
CA THR A 122 17.89 -1.02 11.09
C THR A 122 16.68 -1.42 10.24
N ASP A 123 16.91 -2.10 9.13
CA ASP A 123 15.84 -2.67 8.26
C ASP A 123 15.24 -3.96 8.83
N ARG A 124 15.49 -4.28 10.10
CA ARG A 124 15.23 -5.63 10.61
C ARG A 124 13.98 -5.71 11.46
N GLY A 125 13.03 -6.52 10.98
CA GLY A 125 12.06 -7.19 11.84
C GLY A 125 10.91 -6.34 12.34
N ARG A 126 10.63 -5.19 11.72
CA ARG A 126 9.40 -4.43 12.04
C ARG A 126 8.19 -5.21 11.57
N PHE A 127 7.17 -5.24 12.40
CA PHE A 127 5.91 -5.82 12.02
C PHE A 127 5.11 -4.79 11.24
N LYS A 128 5.08 -4.93 9.91
CA LYS A 128 4.39 -4.01 9.02
C LYS A 128 3.01 -4.52 8.68
N VAL A 129 2.03 -3.63 8.73
CA VAL A 129 0.66 -3.91 8.28
C VAL A 129 0.18 -2.83 7.33
N VAL A 130 -0.77 -3.18 6.48
CA VAL A 130 -1.47 -2.28 5.58
C VAL A 130 -2.97 -2.49 5.67
N TRP A 131 -3.70 -1.39 5.56
CA TRP A 131 -5.14 -1.35 5.34
C TRP A 131 -5.39 -0.56 4.05
N VAL A 132 -5.80 -1.26 2.98
CA VAL A 132 -6.25 -0.61 1.74
C VAL A 132 -7.70 -0.22 1.92
N VAL A 133 -8.01 1.04 1.66
CA VAL A 133 -9.31 1.62 1.97
C VAL A 133 -10.04 2.13 0.74
N LYS A 134 -11.37 2.08 0.80
CA LYS A 134 -12.27 2.80 -0.08
C LYS A 134 -13.17 3.67 0.79
N PHE A 135 -13.44 4.91 0.37
CA PHE A 135 -14.38 5.77 1.09
C PHE A 135 -15.80 5.31 0.87
N ARG A 136 -16.67 5.64 1.79
CA ARG A 136 -18.10 5.46 1.62
C ARG A 136 -18.58 6.26 0.41
N ALA A 137 -19.44 5.65 -0.39
CA ALA A 137 -19.94 6.24 -1.64
C ALA A 137 -20.80 7.51 -1.45
N ASP A 138 -21.28 7.76 -0.23
CA ASP A 138 -22.08 8.93 0.12
C ASP A 138 -21.24 10.15 0.55
N LEU A 139 -19.90 10.00 0.61
CA LEU A 139 -19.01 11.08 1.02
C LEU A 139 -18.42 11.83 -0.19
N ASP A 140 -18.28 13.13 -0.02
CA ASP A 140 -17.42 13.92 -0.89
C ASP A 140 -15.95 13.52 -0.68
N ARG A 141 -15.27 13.16 -1.77
CA ARG A 141 -13.93 12.58 -1.71
C ARG A 141 -12.90 13.54 -1.10
N ALA A 142 -12.96 14.81 -1.42
CA ALA A 142 -12.01 15.79 -0.87
C ALA A 142 -12.22 15.97 0.64
N LYS A 143 -13.47 15.98 1.10
CA LYS A 143 -13.78 16.02 2.55
C LYS A 143 -13.38 14.73 3.25
N ALA A 144 -13.51 13.58 2.59
CA ALA A 144 -13.09 12.32 3.14
C ALA A 144 -11.56 12.27 3.34
N HIS A 145 -10.78 12.75 2.37
CA HIS A 145 -9.33 12.90 2.52
C HIS A 145 -8.94 13.86 3.65
N ASP A 146 -9.62 15.01 3.75
CA ASP A 146 -9.38 15.98 4.84
C ASP A 146 -9.68 15.36 6.22
N TYR A 147 -10.82 14.65 6.34
CA TYR A 147 -11.19 13.94 7.57
C TYR A 147 -10.18 12.86 7.93
N TRP A 148 -9.75 12.08 6.93
CA TRP A 148 -8.73 11.04 7.14
C TRP A 148 -7.43 11.62 7.68
N THR A 149 -6.96 12.72 7.08
CA THR A 149 -5.74 13.41 7.50
C THR A 149 -5.84 14.04 8.88
N ASN A 150 -6.93 14.79 9.13
CA ASN A 150 -7.01 15.72 10.25
C ASN A 150 -7.79 15.19 11.45
N HIS A 151 -8.51 14.06 11.29
CA HIS A 151 -9.28 13.45 12.36
C HIS A 151 -8.92 11.98 12.58
N HIS A 152 -9.13 11.12 11.60
CA HIS A 152 -8.88 9.68 11.73
C HIS A 152 -7.40 9.35 11.95
N GLY A 153 -6.50 10.03 11.23
CA GLY A 153 -5.05 9.84 11.40
C GLY A 153 -4.55 10.17 12.81
N PRO A 154 -4.89 11.33 13.38
CA PRO A 154 -4.61 11.65 14.77
C PRO A 154 -5.21 10.67 15.79
N LEU A 155 -6.39 10.07 15.53
CA LEU A 155 -6.94 9.01 16.39
C LEU A 155 -6.05 7.76 16.38
N ALA A 156 -5.57 7.33 15.22
CA ALA A 156 -4.62 6.22 15.12
C ALA A 156 -3.34 6.48 15.95
N CYS A 157 -2.84 7.71 15.95
CA CYS A 157 -1.67 8.08 16.73
C CYS A 157 -1.89 8.13 18.25
N ARG A 158 -3.13 7.97 18.76
CA ARG A 158 -3.39 7.79 20.20
C ARG A 158 -3.06 6.38 20.66
N ILE A 159 -3.05 5.41 19.75
CA ILE A 159 -2.61 4.05 20.06
C ILE A 159 -1.11 4.13 20.35
N ARG A 160 -0.72 3.76 21.57
CA ARG A 160 0.66 3.92 22.07
C ARG A 160 1.70 3.29 21.15
N GLU A 161 1.41 2.07 20.67
CA GLU A 161 2.30 1.27 19.81
C GLU A 161 2.46 1.88 18.41
N ILE A 162 1.59 2.80 18.00
CA ILE A 162 1.69 3.60 16.78
C ILE A 162 2.32 4.97 17.10
N GLY A 163 1.71 5.71 18.04
CA GLY A 163 2.05 7.11 18.29
C GLY A 163 3.36 7.32 19.05
N GLU A 164 3.81 6.37 19.87
CA GLU A 164 5.04 6.49 20.66
C GLU A 164 6.18 5.63 20.11
N THR A 165 5.92 4.35 19.80
CA THR A 165 6.96 3.38 19.45
C THR A 165 6.90 2.89 18.01
N GLY A 166 5.89 3.27 17.24
CA GLY A 166 5.66 2.86 15.87
C GLY A 166 5.82 3.98 14.85
N ALA A 167 5.32 3.71 13.64
CA ALA A 167 5.22 4.67 12.55
C ALA A 167 3.89 4.52 11.82
N TYR A 168 3.38 5.62 11.25
CA TYR A 168 2.13 5.62 10.52
C TYR A 168 2.16 6.59 9.35
N VAL A 169 1.84 6.06 8.16
CA VAL A 169 1.78 6.81 6.92
C VAL A 169 0.44 6.53 6.23
N GLN A 170 -0.23 7.59 5.80
CA GLN A 170 -1.38 7.52 4.91
C GLN A 170 -0.92 7.76 3.47
N ASN A 171 -1.42 6.98 2.55
CA ASN A 171 -1.17 7.10 1.13
C ASN A 171 -2.52 7.35 0.44
N HIS A 172 -2.79 8.60 0.11
CA HIS A 172 -4.03 9.04 -0.49
C HIS A 172 -3.96 8.86 -2.01
N ALA A 173 -4.85 8.06 -2.59
CA ALA A 173 -4.91 7.92 -4.04
C ALA A 173 -5.47 9.21 -4.66
N VAL A 174 -4.74 9.81 -5.57
CA VAL A 174 -5.10 11.08 -6.23
C VAL A 174 -5.76 10.84 -7.58
N ARG A 175 -5.10 10.05 -8.42
CA ARG A 175 -5.56 9.68 -9.77
C ARG A 175 -5.24 8.22 -10.05
N ALA A 176 -6.07 7.57 -10.86
CA ALA A 176 -5.77 6.24 -11.36
C ALA A 176 -4.55 6.27 -12.30
N ILE A 177 -3.83 5.16 -12.39
CA ILE A 177 -2.84 4.91 -13.44
C ILE A 177 -3.49 3.98 -14.46
N GLY A 178 -3.64 4.45 -15.68
CA GLY A 178 -4.22 3.66 -16.75
C GLY A 178 -3.29 2.56 -17.29
N ALA A 179 -3.82 1.72 -18.18
CA ALA A 179 -3.07 0.64 -18.82
C ALA A 179 -1.92 1.15 -19.71
N ASP A 180 -1.94 2.42 -20.10
CA ASP A 180 -0.83 3.10 -20.74
C ASP A 180 0.25 3.59 -19.75
N SER A 181 0.09 3.26 -18.48
CA SER A 181 0.94 3.65 -17.36
C SER A 181 0.91 5.15 -17.03
N MET A 182 -0.09 5.89 -17.51
CA MET A 182 -0.21 7.33 -17.26
C MET A 182 -1.30 7.64 -16.24
N PRO A 183 -1.11 8.71 -15.43
CA PRO A 183 -2.19 9.20 -14.59
C PRO A 183 -3.38 9.66 -15.43
N THR A 184 -4.57 9.25 -15.02
CA THR A 184 -5.82 9.55 -15.74
C THR A 184 -6.99 9.77 -14.78
N ASP A 185 -7.89 10.66 -15.16
CA ASP A 185 -9.18 10.87 -14.49
C ASP A 185 -10.33 10.13 -15.21
N GLU A 186 -10.02 9.41 -16.30
CA GLU A 186 -11.00 8.68 -17.10
C GLU A 186 -11.34 7.30 -16.52
N VAL A 187 -10.50 6.79 -15.62
CA VAL A 187 -10.64 5.49 -14.97
C VAL A 187 -11.02 5.71 -13.51
N GLU A 188 -12.04 4.99 -13.04
CA GLU A 188 -12.41 5.01 -11.62
C GLU A 188 -11.28 4.38 -10.78
N LEU A 189 -10.95 5.03 -9.66
CA LEU A 189 -10.02 4.48 -8.68
C LEU A 189 -10.58 3.20 -8.04
N GLY A 190 -9.82 2.14 -8.07
CA GLY A 190 -10.19 0.87 -7.42
C GLY A 190 -10.15 0.95 -5.89
N PHE A 191 -9.42 1.93 -5.34
CA PHE A 191 -9.28 2.22 -3.91
C PHE A 191 -9.03 3.72 -3.71
N ASP A 192 -9.29 4.24 -2.51
CA ASP A 192 -9.07 5.66 -2.20
C ASP A 192 -7.75 5.93 -1.48
N GLY A 193 -7.06 4.88 -1.06
CA GLY A 193 -5.74 4.96 -0.45
C GLY A 193 -5.41 3.74 0.39
N PHE A 194 -4.31 3.82 1.13
CA PHE A 194 -3.96 2.82 2.12
C PHE A 194 -3.16 3.41 3.27
N SER A 195 -3.38 2.85 4.46
CA SER A 195 -2.59 3.13 5.67
C SER A 195 -1.48 2.11 5.80
N GLU A 196 -0.28 2.56 6.07
CA GLU A 196 0.86 1.73 6.45
C GLU A 196 1.21 2.00 7.91
N CYS A 197 1.25 0.95 8.72
CA CYS A 197 1.72 1.01 10.09
C CYS A 197 2.89 0.06 10.30
N TRP A 198 3.89 0.53 11.01
CA TRP A 198 5.01 -0.29 11.47
C TRP A 198 5.00 -0.32 12.98
N PHE A 199 4.99 -1.53 13.50
CA PHE A 199 5.09 -1.82 14.94
C PHE A 199 6.50 -2.34 15.24
N GLU A 200 6.92 -2.23 16.49
CA GLU A 200 8.22 -2.74 16.92
C GLU A 200 8.35 -4.23 16.64
N ASP A 201 7.28 -5.00 16.94
CA ASP A 201 7.15 -6.43 16.66
C ASP A 201 5.67 -6.87 16.63
N ARG A 202 5.44 -8.16 16.49
CA ARG A 202 4.11 -8.75 16.50
C ARG A 202 3.40 -8.56 17.84
N ALA A 203 4.10 -8.58 18.97
CA ALA A 203 3.48 -8.42 20.29
C ALA A 203 2.94 -6.98 20.46
N ALA A 204 3.71 -5.97 20.01
CA ALA A 204 3.25 -4.58 19.98
C ALA A 204 1.99 -4.42 19.11
N TYR A 205 1.94 -5.06 17.94
CA TYR A 205 0.72 -5.09 17.12
C TYR A 205 -0.46 -5.72 17.87
N ASP A 206 -0.27 -6.89 18.47
CA ASP A 206 -1.33 -7.58 19.20
C ASP A 206 -1.83 -6.78 20.42
N ASP A 207 -0.97 -6.00 21.07
CA ASP A 207 -1.33 -5.09 22.16
C ASP A 207 -2.14 -3.90 21.65
N ALA A 208 -1.69 -3.27 20.54
CA ALA A 208 -2.41 -2.21 19.87
C ALA A 208 -3.85 -2.61 19.51
N MET A 209 -4.03 -3.79 18.89
CA MET A 209 -5.35 -4.28 18.46
C MET A 209 -6.31 -4.55 19.62
N ARG A 210 -5.81 -4.74 20.85
CA ARG A 210 -6.62 -4.93 22.07
C ARG A 210 -6.92 -3.64 22.82
N SER A 211 -6.29 -2.54 22.44
CA SER A 211 -6.43 -1.26 23.15
C SER A 211 -7.84 -0.65 23.01
N PRO A 212 -8.28 0.15 23.98
CA PRO A 212 -9.50 0.95 23.83
C PRO A 212 -9.43 1.91 22.63
N GLU A 213 -8.26 2.51 22.41
CA GLU A 213 -7.99 3.45 21.34
C GLU A 213 -8.18 2.81 19.95
N TRP A 214 -7.82 1.53 19.80
CA TRP A 214 -8.09 0.78 18.58
C TRP A 214 -9.60 0.64 18.31
N ARG A 215 -10.39 0.36 19.34
CA ARG A 215 -11.85 0.25 19.21
C ARG A 215 -12.47 1.58 18.77
N ASP A 216 -12.02 2.68 19.37
CA ASP A 216 -12.46 4.03 19.00
C ASP A 216 -12.09 4.33 17.54
N LEU A 217 -10.88 3.94 17.11
CA LEU A 217 -10.41 4.11 15.73
C LEU A 217 -11.25 3.31 14.74
N VAL A 218 -11.59 2.06 15.06
CA VAL A 218 -12.44 1.21 14.20
C VAL A 218 -13.86 1.77 14.11
N GLU A 219 -14.42 2.26 15.21
CA GLU A 219 -15.74 2.91 15.23
C GLU A 219 -15.72 4.17 14.36
N ASP A 220 -14.71 5.02 14.50
CA ASP A 220 -14.53 6.20 13.65
C ASP A 220 -14.35 5.84 12.17
N GLY A 221 -13.61 4.76 11.89
CA GLY A 221 -13.43 4.25 10.53
C GLY A 221 -14.75 3.96 9.80
N GLY A 222 -15.77 3.50 10.51
CA GLY A 222 -17.12 3.28 9.99
C GLY A 222 -17.82 4.55 9.50
N ASN A 223 -17.41 5.75 9.93
CA ASN A 223 -17.90 7.03 9.44
C ASN A 223 -17.24 7.43 8.11
N LEU A 224 -16.10 6.88 7.79
CA LEU A 224 -15.24 7.30 6.67
C LEU A 224 -15.13 6.25 5.57
N PHE A 225 -14.88 4.99 5.93
CA PHE A 225 -14.54 3.93 5.00
C PHE A 225 -15.72 3.00 4.69
N ASP A 226 -15.68 2.44 3.49
CA ASP A 226 -16.45 1.25 3.15
C ASP A 226 -15.87 0.05 3.90
N MET A 227 -16.45 -0.26 5.05
CA MET A 227 -15.99 -1.35 5.89
C MET A 227 -16.14 -2.70 5.20
N GLN A 228 -17.12 -2.88 4.29
CA GLN A 228 -17.26 -4.10 3.52
C GLN A 228 -16.06 -4.32 2.60
N PHE A 229 -15.54 -3.27 1.97
CA PHE A 229 -14.33 -3.34 1.15
C PHE A 229 -13.12 -3.82 1.97
N LEU A 230 -12.91 -3.24 3.17
CA LEU A 230 -11.85 -3.68 4.09
C LEU A 230 -11.97 -5.15 4.48
N TRP A 231 -13.21 -5.63 4.74
CA TRP A 231 -13.48 -6.99 5.18
C TRP A 231 -13.29 -8.03 4.08
N LEU A 232 -13.22 -7.63 2.81
CA LEU A 232 -12.93 -8.51 1.67
C LEU A 232 -11.43 -8.85 1.53
N GLY A 233 -10.65 -8.75 2.60
CA GLY A 233 -9.23 -9.13 2.60
C GLY A 233 -8.30 -8.04 2.11
N MET A 234 -8.71 -6.78 2.22
CA MET A 234 -7.88 -5.62 1.83
C MET A 234 -6.95 -5.15 2.96
N SER A 235 -6.70 -6.00 3.95
CA SER A 235 -5.79 -5.74 5.07
C SER A 235 -4.82 -6.91 5.24
N ALA A 236 -3.54 -6.62 5.44
CA ALA A 236 -2.52 -7.66 5.46
C ALA A 236 -1.29 -7.31 6.32
N VAL A 237 -0.66 -8.36 6.85
CA VAL A 237 0.72 -8.33 7.32
C VAL A 237 1.66 -8.47 6.14
N LEU A 238 2.73 -7.68 6.12
CA LEU A 238 3.62 -7.55 4.96
C LEU A 238 5.07 -7.90 5.29
N GLU A 239 5.76 -8.46 4.30
CA GLU A 239 7.21 -8.38 4.18
C GLU A 239 7.57 -7.17 3.31
N GLU A 240 8.21 -6.17 3.91
CA GLU A 240 8.72 -5.01 3.19
C GLU A 240 10.15 -5.26 2.71
N ARG A 241 10.40 -4.90 1.45
CA ARG A 241 11.71 -4.99 0.84
C ARG A 241 12.04 -3.69 0.13
N ILE A 242 13.00 -2.96 0.67
CA ILE A 242 13.54 -1.74 0.06
C ILE A 242 14.55 -2.16 -1.00
N MET A 243 14.18 -2.01 -2.28
CA MET A 243 15.03 -2.39 -3.42
C MET A 243 15.96 -1.23 -3.84
N ARG A 244 15.51 0.01 -3.65
CA ARG A 244 16.27 1.25 -3.80
C ARG A 244 15.79 2.22 -2.71
N PRO A 245 16.69 2.64 -1.79
CA PRO A 245 16.35 3.51 -0.67
C PRO A 245 16.05 4.96 -1.08
#